data_7c406ab075c8e5cd614d4baecd3baaae
#
_entry.id   7c406ab075c8e5cd614d4baecd3baaae
#
_cell.length_a   1.000
_cell.length_b   1.000
_cell.length_c   1.000
_cell.angle_alpha   90.00
_cell.angle_beta   90.00
_cell.angle_gamma   90.00
#
_symmetry.space_group_name_H-M   'P 1'
#
loop_
_entity.id
_entity.type
_entity.pdbx_description
1 polymer ?
#
loop_
_entity_poly.entity_id
_entity_poly.type
_entity_poly.pdbx_seq_one_letter_code
_entity_poly.pdbx_strand_id
1 'polypeptide(L)'
;MLTACGTSEKKTVEGENPFFAEYTTPFGVPPFDQIKFEHYKPALLQGMEEGRKEIEAIVNNPEEPTFENTIVALDEQGALLRKVQIVFGGQNSVNTNDEMQALSREMSPLLSKYSDDINLNPKLFARVKAVYDKKDELGLDKEQMKLLEETYKDFVRGGANLSAEDQAKLRELNSKISMLQLTFGQNMLKETNAFKLVIDKQEDLSGLPETLIANAAQAAKDAGMEGKWVFTLQNPSVMPFLQYSDKRELREKMFNAYINRGNNNNENDNKEVVRDLVAARFGESEVDGL
;
A
#
# COMPACT_ATOMS: atom_id res chain seq x y z
N MET A 1 47.79 -44.35 6.25
CA MET A 1 46.34 -44.10 6.20
C MET A 1 46.13 -42.62 6.36
N LEU A 2 45.85 -41.94 5.27
CA LEU A 2 45.55 -40.51 5.22
C LEU A 2 44.03 -40.35 5.14
N THR A 3 43.44 -39.85 6.19
CA THR A 3 42.00 -39.53 6.26
C THR A 3 41.84 -38.11 5.75
N ALA A 4 41.25 -37.94 4.57
CA ALA A 4 40.87 -36.66 4.01
C ALA A 4 39.60 -36.18 4.71
N CYS A 5 39.71 -35.09 5.48
CA CYS A 5 38.54 -34.28 5.92
C CYS A 5 37.96 -33.54 4.70
N GLY A 6 36.86 -34.02 4.20
CA GLY A 6 36.06 -33.31 3.23
C GLY A 6 35.36 -32.14 3.90
N THR A 7 35.82 -30.91 3.65
CA THR A 7 35.10 -29.69 3.90
C THR A 7 33.90 -29.65 2.94
N SER A 8 32.72 -29.90 3.47
CA SER A 8 31.47 -29.64 2.77
C SER A 8 31.35 -28.12 2.56
N GLU A 9 31.73 -27.65 1.38
CA GLU A 9 31.34 -26.31 0.91
C GLU A 9 29.82 -26.27 0.86
N LYS A 10 29.22 -25.52 1.78
CA LYS A 10 27.84 -25.06 1.61
C LYS A 10 27.82 -24.26 0.32
N LYS A 11 27.31 -24.87 -0.76
CA LYS A 11 26.83 -24.08 -1.92
C LYS A 11 25.85 -23.09 -1.40
N THR A 12 26.23 -21.82 -1.32
CA THR A 12 25.31 -20.71 -1.28
C THR A 12 24.50 -20.78 -2.58
N VAL A 13 23.26 -21.22 -2.47
CA VAL A 13 22.29 -21.14 -3.58
C VAL A 13 22.05 -19.64 -3.81
N GLU A 14 22.73 -19.08 -4.82
CA GLU A 14 22.38 -17.79 -5.38
C GLU A 14 20.91 -17.92 -5.81
N GLY A 15 19.98 -17.24 -5.10
CA GLY A 15 18.66 -17.03 -5.61
C GLY A 15 17.45 -17.47 -4.81
N GLU A 16 17.53 -17.79 -3.52
CA GLU A 16 16.28 -17.96 -2.75
C GLU A 16 15.71 -16.58 -2.38
N ASN A 17 14.46 -16.35 -2.82
CA ASN A 17 13.73 -15.14 -2.50
C ASN A 17 13.53 -15.03 -0.97
N PRO A 18 14.04 -13.98 -0.29
CA PRO A 18 13.99 -13.86 1.16
C PRO A 18 12.57 -13.88 1.75
N PHE A 19 11.56 -13.57 0.97
CA PHE A 19 10.18 -13.62 1.41
C PHE A 19 9.66 -15.03 1.70
N PHE A 20 10.25 -16.06 1.11
CA PHE A 20 9.81 -17.45 1.29
C PHE A 20 10.40 -18.15 2.52
N ALA A 21 11.31 -17.48 3.23
CA ALA A 21 11.91 -17.99 4.45
C ALA A 21 11.46 -17.18 5.67
N GLU A 22 11.56 -17.76 6.85
CA GLU A 22 11.46 -17.01 8.10
C GLU A 22 12.65 -16.04 8.23
N TYR A 23 12.37 -14.84 8.76
CA TYR A 23 13.42 -13.87 9.00
C TYR A 23 14.22 -14.25 10.26
N THR A 24 15.50 -14.50 10.08
CA THR A 24 16.44 -14.83 11.18
C THR A 24 17.16 -13.62 11.75
N THR A 25 16.82 -12.44 11.28
CA THR A 25 17.32 -11.14 11.75
C THR A 25 16.85 -10.84 13.18
N PRO A 26 17.56 -10.00 13.93
CA PRO A 26 17.09 -9.56 15.24
C PRO A 26 15.67 -9.01 15.18
N PHE A 27 14.82 -9.46 16.08
CA PHE A 27 13.39 -9.08 16.19
C PHE A 27 12.53 -9.44 14.96
N GLY A 28 12.99 -10.31 14.06
CA GLY A 28 12.26 -10.66 12.85
C GLY A 28 12.11 -9.52 11.84
N VAL A 29 13.00 -8.52 11.88
CA VAL A 29 13.02 -7.40 10.93
C VAL A 29 13.27 -7.95 9.52
N PRO A 30 12.57 -7.47 8.47
CA PRO A 30 12.87 -7.88 7.10
C PRO A 30 14.35 -7.66 6.74
N PRO A 31 15.03 -8.62 6.11
CA PRO A 31 16.43 -8.47 5.72
C PRO A 31 16.57 -7.56 4.49
N PHE A 32 16.42 -6.25 4.71
CA PHE A 32 16.41 -5.23 3.66
C PHE A 32 17.66 -5.19 2.79
N ASP A 33 18.80 -5.63 3.32
CA ASP A 33 20.06 -5.78 2.61
C ASP A 33 20.06 -6.93 1.58
N GLN A 34 19.14 -7.90 1.74
CA GLN A 34 18.98 -9.06 0.86
C GLN A 34 17.77 -8.96 -0.05
N ILE A 35 16.76 -8.15 0.33
CA ILE A 35 15.56 -7.95 -0.46
C ILE A 35 15.86 -7.02 -1.65
N LYS A 36 15.64 -7.55 -2.87
CA LYS A 36 15.82 -6.84 -4.13
C LYS A 36 14.49 -6.65 -4.85
N PHE A 37 14.45 -5.76 -5.84
CA PHE A 37 13.23 -5.47 -6.59
C PHE A 37 12.62 -6.72 -7.23
N GLU A 38 13.44 -7.58 -7.83
CA GLU A 38 13.01 -8.81 -8.48
C GLU A 38 12.31 -9.82 -7.56
N HIS A 39 12.45 -9.68 -6.23
CA HIS A 39 11.82 -10.56 -5.26
C HIS A 39 10.34 -10.27 -5.02
N TYR A 40 9.89 -9.03 -5.26
CA TYR A 40 8.52 -8.62 -4.90
C TYR A 40 7.44 -9.31 -5.74
N LYS A 41 7.55 -9.24 -7.06
CA LYS A 41 6.50 -9.78 -7.94
C LYS A 41 6.27 -11.28 -7.75
N PRO A 42 7.29 -12.15 -7.77
CA PRO A 42 7.10 -13.59 -7.53
C PRO A 42 6.47 -13.86 -6.16
N ALA A 43 6.90 -13.13 -5.12
CA ALA A 43 6.39 -13.34 -3.76
C ALA A 43 4.95 -12.85 -3.60
N LEU A 44 4.56 -11.74 -4.24
CA LEU A 44 3.16 -11.28 -4.27
C LEU A 44 2.25 -12.30 -4.98
N LEU A 45 2.68 -12.82 -6.14
CA LEU A 45 1.91 -13.81 -6.89
C LEU A 45 1.76 -15.12 -6.11
N GLN A 46 2.85 -15.63 -5.53
CA GLN A 46 2.81 -16.84 -4.70
C GLN A 46 1.96 -16.63 -3.45
N GLY A 47 2.09 -15.49 -2.78
CA GLY A 47 1.27 -15.18 -1.60
C GLY A 47 -0.23 -15.15 -1.90
N MET A 48 -0.64 -14.64 -3.07
CA MET A 48 -2.04 -14.73 -3.52
C MET A 48 -2.46 -16.19 -3.80
N GLU A 49 -1.58 -17.00 -4.38
CA GLU A 49 -1.90 -18.40 -4.66
C GLU A 49 -2.04 -19.22 -3.37
N GLU A 50 -1.13 -19.05 -2.44
CA GLU A 50 -1.19 -19.70 -1.12
C GLU A 50 -2.45 -19.28 -0.37
N GLY A 51 -2.75 -17.99 -0.31
CA GLY A 51 -3.96 -17.51 0.33
C GLY A 51 -5.25 -18.03 -0.31
N ARG A 52 -5.30 -18.24 -1.63
CA ARG A 52 -6.45 -18.91 -2.27
C ARG A 52 -6.60 -20.36 -1.81
N LYS A 53 -5.51 -21.11 -1.69
CA LYS A 53 -5.54 -22.49 -1.20
C LYS A 53 -6.00 -22.56 0.25
N GLU A 54 -5.59 -21.60 1.08
CA GLU A 54 -6.04 -21.48 2.48
C GLU A 54 -7.55 -21.18 2.53
N ILE A 55 -8.07 -20.26 1.72
CA ILE A 55 -9.50 -19.99 1.59
C ILE A 55 -10.26 -21.24 1.09
N GLU A 56 -9.74 -21.94 0.09
CA GLU A 56 -10.34 -23.18 -0.40
C GLU A 56 -10.38 -24.24 0.69
N ALA A 57 -9.37 -24.36 1.55
CA ALA A 57 -9.37 -25.28 2.68
C ALA A 57 -10.45 -24.92 3.71
N ILE A 58 -10.65 -23.64 4.02
CA ILE A 58 -11.74 -23.17 4.89
C ILE A 58 -13.10 -23.52 4.28
N VAL A 59 -13.31 -23.17 3.02
CA VAL A 59 -14.59 -23.32 2.30
C VAL A 59 -14.98 -24.79 2.16
N ASN A 60 -14.01 -25.67 1.92
CA ASN A 60 -14.23 -27.11 1.69
C ASN A 60 -14.06 -27.94 2.96
N ASN A 61 -13.88 -27.33 4.13
CA ASN A 61 -13.82 -28.05 5.39
C ASN A 61 -15.16 -28.77 5.62
N PRO A 62 -15.18 -30.13 5.76
CA PRO A 62 -16.41 -30.90 5.94
C PRO A 62 -17.04 -30.75 7.32
N GLU A 63 -16.31 -30.20 8.28
CA GLU A 63 -16.80 -29.97 9.64
C GLU A 63 -17.73 -28.76 9.70
N GLU A 64 -18.63 -28.76 10.67
CA GLU A 64 -19.47 -27.61 10.98
C GLU A 64 -18.62 -26.39 11.23
N PRO A 65 -19.05 -25.19 10.77
CA PRO A 65 -18.32 -23.94 11.01
C PRO A 65 -18.23 -23.65 12.51
N THR A 66 -16.99 -23.44 12.98
CA THR A 66 -16.66 -22.98 14.33
C THR A 66 -15.88 -21.68 14.27
N PHE A 67 -15.72 -21.04 15.44
CA PHE A 67 -14.88 -19.85 15.55
C PHE A 67 -13.43 -20.15 15.08
N GLU A 68 -12.86 -21.28 15.51
CA GLU A 68 -11.50 -21.68 15.17
C GLU A 68 -11.33 -22.06 13.71
N ASN A 69 -12.17 -22.94 13.17
CA ASN A 69 -11.99 -23.47 11.80
C ASN A 69 -12.50 -22.53 10.70
N THR A 70 -13.07 -21.37 11.07
CA THR A 70 -13.60 -20.40 10.13
C THR A 70 -13.06 -19.00 10.39
N ILE A 71 -13.25 -18.44 11.59
CA ILE A 71 -12.88 -17.03 11.87
C ILE A 71 -11.38 -16.90 12.12
N VAL A 72 -10.81 -17.73 13.00
CA VAL A 72 -9.35 -17.72 13.26
C VAL A 72 -8.59 -18.13 12.00
N ALA A 73 -9.04 -19.20 11.32
CA ALA A 73 -8.42 -19.64 10.08
C ALA A 73 -8.45 -18.55 8.98
N LEU A 74 -9.50 -17.73 8.92
CA LEU A 74 -9.60 -16.59 8.00
C LEU A 74 -8.69 -15.42 8.41
N ASP A 75 -8.54 -15.15 9.70
CA ASP A 75 -7.66 -14.09 10.21
C ASP A 75 -6.17 -14.42 9.97
N GLU A 76 -5.81 -15.69 10.09
CA GLU A 76 -4.44 -16.18 9.86
C GLU A 76 -4.06 -16.28 8.37
N GLN A 77 -5.04 -16.38 7.45
CA GLN A 77 -4.78 -16.60 6.03
C GLN A 77 -3.99 -15.48 5.37
N GLY A 78 -3.28 -15.79 4.28
CA GLY A 78 -2.55 -14.82 3.48
C GLY A 78 -1.30 -14.26 4.17
N ALA A 79 -0.70 -14.97 5.11
CA ALA A 79 0.46 -14.50 5.87
C ALA A 79 1.64 -14.11 4.96
N LEU A 80 1.94 -14.90 3.91
CA LEU A 80 2.98 -14.56 2.95
C LEU A 80 2.64 -13.27 2.18
N LEU A 81 1.42 -13.16 1.66
CA LEU A 81 1.00 -11.97 0.93
C LEU A 81 1.11 -10.71 1.80
N ARG A 82 0.60 -10.77 3.03
CA ARG A 82 0.65 -9.69 4.03
C ARG A 82 2.09 -9.27 4.33
N LYS A 83 2.98 -10.24 4.54
CA LYS A 83 4.42 -10.04 4.76
C LYS A 83 5.06 -9.25 3.62
N VAL A 84 4.79 -9.64 2.37
CA VAL A 84 5.35 -8.97 1.18
C VAL A 84 4.74 -7.59 0.99
N GLN A 85 3.41 -7.44 1.14
CA GLN A 85 2.72 -6.16 0.99
C GLN A 85 3.19 -5.11 2.00
N ILE A 86 3.43 -5.49 3.26
CA ILE A 86 3.95 -4.57 4.29
C ILE A 86 5.33 -4.04 3.89
N VAL A 87 6.23 -4.94 3.45
CA VAL A 87 7.59 -4.54 3.05
C VAL A 87 7.57 -3.71 1.78
N PHE A 88 6.84 -4.15 0.75
CA PHE A 88 6.70 -3.44 -0.51
C PHE A 88 6.06 -2.06 -0.31
N GLY A 89 4.95 -2.00 0.41
CA GLY A 89 4.24 -0.75 0.69
C GLY A 89 5.09 0.24 1.49
N GLY A 90 5.81 -0.24 2.51
CA GLY A 90 6.76 0.55 3.27
C GLY A 90 7.85 1.15 2.38
N GLN A 91 8.53 0.32 1.59
CA GLN A 91 9.58 0.80 0.66
C GLN A 91 9.01 1.73 -0.41
N ASN A 92 7.88 1.39 -1.01
CA ASN A 92 7.25 2.22 -2.03
C ASN A 92 6.78 3.58 -1.51
N SER A 93 6.46 3.71 -0.22
CA SER A 93 6.03 4.97 0.39
C SER A 93 7.18 5.95 0.68
N VAL A 94 8.39 5.44 0.95
CA VAL A 94 9.53 6.25 1.39
C VAL A 94 10.70 6.28 0.40
N ASN A 95 10.82 5.27 -0.46
CA ASN A 95 11.95 5.10 -1.39
C ASN A 95 11.48 4.52 -2.75
N THR A 96 10.40 5.08 -3.31
CA THR A 96 9.84 4.64 -4.58
C THR A 96 10.72 5.02 -5.77
N ASN A 97 10.59 4.25 -6.84
CA ASN A 97 11.17 4.53 -8.15
C ASN A 97 10.20 4.08 -9.27
N ASP A 98 10.56 4.29 -10.53
CA ASP A 98 9.70 3.97 -11.68
C ASP A 98 9.36 2.47 -11.77
N GLU A 99 10.28 1.58 -11.40
CA GLU A 99 10.04 0.13 -11.40
C GLU A 99 9.03 -0.26 -10.31
N MET A 100 9.14 0.29 -9.10
CA MET A 100 8.18 0.04 -8.02
C MET A 100 6.80 0.61 -8.36
N GLN A 101 6.73 1.78 -8.98
CA GLN A 101 5.47 2.36 -9.44
C GLN A 101 4.83 1.54 -10.57
N ALA A 102 5.64 1.00 -11.49
CA ALA A 102 5.16 0.12 -12.55
C ALA A 102 4.63 -1.19 -11.97
N LEU A 103 5.34 -1.81 -11.02
CA LEU A 103 4.87 -3.00 -10.31
C LEU A 103 3.57 -2.73 -9.53
N SER A 104 3.44 -1.57 -8.88
CA SER A 104 2.20 -1.17 -8.21
C SER A 104 1.02 -1.13 -9.20
N ARG A 105 1.22 -0.57 -10.41
CA ARG A 105 0.18 -0.55 -11.45
C ARG A 105 -0.19 -1.94 -11.94
N GLU A 106 0.78 -2.82 -12.09
CA GLU A 106 0.55 -4.20 -12.52
C GLU A 106 -0.20 -5.01 -11.45
N MET A 107 0.20 -4.86 -10.18
CA MET A 107 -0.33 -5.67 -9.09
C MET A 107 -1.68 -5.18 -8.56
N SER A 108 -1.98 -3.88 -8.67
CA SER A 108 -3.22 -3.31 -8.12
C SER A 108 -4.50 -4.01 -8.57
N PRO A 109 -4.76 -4.25 -9.87
CA PRO A 109 -5.97 -4.96 -10.30
C PRO A 109 -5.97 -6.44 -9.87
N LEU A 110 -4.80 -7.08 -9.77
CA LEU A 110 -4.69 -8.47 -9.32
C LEU A 110 -5.00 -8.61 -7.84
N LEU A 111 -4.53 -7.67 -7.02
CA LEU A 111 -4.81 -7.62 -5.59
C LEU A 111 -6.28 -7.26 -5.32
N SER A 112 -6.85 -6.32 -6.09
CA SER A 112 -8.28 -6.00 -6.01
C SER A 112 -9.13 -7.24 -6.32
N LYS A 113 -8.83 -7.94 -7.42
CA LYS A 113 -9.51 -9.18 -7.78
C LYS A 113 -9.36 -10.26 -6.68
N TYR A 114 -8.16 -10.41 -6.11
CA TYR A 114 -7.90 -11.37 -5.03
C TYR A 114 -8.76 -11.05 -3.81
N SER A 115 -8.84 -9.79 -3.40
CA SER A 115 -9.69 -9.34 -2.30
C SER A 115 -11.18 -9.63 -2.57
N ASP A 116 -11.66 -9.30 -3.77
CA ASP A 116 -13.03 -9.57 -4.19
C ASP A 116 -13.37 -11.07 -4.23
N ASP A 117 -12.41 -11.91 -4.67
CA ASP A 117 -12.58 -13.36 -4.72
C ASP A 117 -12.78 -13.97 -3.31
N ILE A 118 -12.28 -13.32 -2.27
CA ILE A 118 -12.48 -13.68 -0.86
C ILE A 118 -13.78 -13.07 -0.33
N ASN A 119 -13.91 -11.74 -0.41
CA ASN A 119 -15.02 -11.01 0.24
C ASN A 119 -16.37 -11.31 -0.38
N LEU A 120 -16.42 -11.63 -1.68
CA LEU A 120 -17.63 -11.98 -2.42
C LEU A 120 -17.82 -13.50 -2.57
N ASN A 121 -17.09 -14.31 -1.81
CA ASN A 121 -17.24 -15.77 -1.85
C ASN A 121 -18.47 -16.21 -1.05
N PRO A 122 -19.54 -16.72 -1.71
CA PRO A 122 -20.78 -17.04 -1.02
C PRO A 122 -20.65 -18.23 -0.06
N LYS A 123 -19.76 -19.18 -0.34
CA LYS A 123 -19.53 -20.34 0.53
C LYS A 123 -18.75 -19.94 1.78
N LEU A 124 -17.75 -19.06 1.63
CA LEU A 124 -17.00 -18.51 2.76
C LEU A 124 -17.93 -17.68 3.66
N PHE A 125 -18.70 -16.79 3.06
CA PHE A 125 -19.66 -15.98 3.80
C PHE A 125 -20.72 -16.83 4.54
N ALA A 126 -21.19 -17.91 3.92
CA ALA A 126 -22.12 -18.82 4.59
C ALA A 126 -21.53 -19.45 5.86
N ARG A 127 -20.22 -19.79 5.86
CA ARG A 127 -19.53 -20.30 7.05
C ARG A 127 -19.37 -19.22 8.12
N VAL A 128 -18.92 -18.00 7.72
CA VAL A 128 -18.80 -16.84 8.64
C VAL A 128 -20.15 -16.53 9.29
N LYS A 129 -21.22 -16.49 8.48
CA LYS A 129 -22.57 -16.24 8.98
C LYS A 129 -23.05 -17.32 9.94
N ALA A 130 -22.77 -18.59 9.67
CA ALA A 130 -23.18 -19.70 10.55
C ALA A 130 -22.52 -19.62 11.93
N VAL A 131 -21.26 -19.14 12.01
CA VAL A 131 -20.60 -18.86 13.29
C VAL A 131 -21.22 -17.62 13.96
N TYR A 132 -21.43 -16.55 13.20
CA TYR A 132 -21.99 -15.28 13.72
C TYR A 132 -23.42 -15.48 14.30
N ASP A 133 -24.27 -16.27 13.65
CA ASP A 133 -25.64 -16.52 14.10
C ASP A 133 -25.68 -17.22 15.46
N LYS A 134 -24.61 -17.93 15.85
CA LYS A 134 -24.49 -18.65 17.15
C LYS A 134 -23.61 -17.89 18.17
N LYS A 135 -23.22 -16.64 17.91
CA LYS A 135 -22.20 -15.91 18.66
C LYS A 135 -22.43 -15.88 20.17
N ASP A 136 -23.68 -15.75 20.61
CA ASP A 136 -24.05 -15.66 22.02
C ASP A 136 -23.94 -17.03 22.75
N GLU A 137 -23.84 -18.12 22.02
CA GLU A 137 -23.74 -19.49 22.53
C GLU A 137 -22.32 -20.02 22.61
N LEU A 138 -21.34 -19.30 21.93
CA LEU A 138 -19.99 -19.79 21.74
C LEU A 138 -19.10 -19.54 22.97
N GLY A 139 -19.52 -18.70 23.94
CA GLY A 139 -18.74 -18.40 25.13
C GLY A 139 -17.44 -17.61 24.83
N LEU A 140 -17.42 -16.85 23.73
CA LEU A 140 -16.25 -16.07 23.30
C LEU A 140 -15.90 -14.97 24.29
N ASP A 141 -14.62 -14.69 24.44
CA ASP A 141 -14.16 -13.51 25.15
C ASP A 141 -14.43 -12.23 24.33
N LYS A 142 -14.08 -11.05 24.88
CA LYS A 142 -14.39 -9.76 24.26
C LYS A 142 -13.62 -9.55 22.96
N GLU A 143 -12.38 -10.02 22.84
CA GLU A 143 -11.54 -9.86 21.67
C GLU A 143 -12.01 -10.81 20.57
N GLN A 144 -12.29 -12.05 20.91
CA GLN A 144 -12.85 -13.05 19.99
C GLN A 144 -14.23 -12.63 19.45
N MET A 145 -15.10 -12.13 20.33
CA MET A 145 -16.41 -11.59 19.92
C MET A 145 -16.23 -10.40 18.96
N LYS A 146 -15.29 -9.50 19.25
CA LYS A 146 -15.02 -8.36 18.40
C LYS A 146 -14.51 -8.80 17.02
N LEU A 147 -13.57 -9.75 16.97
CA LEU A 147 -13.08 -10.31 15.72
C LEU A 147 -14.22 -10.89 14.88
N LEU A 148 -15.08 -11.71 15.49
CA LEU A 148 -16.24 -12.30 14.80
C LEU A 148 -17.19 -11.24 14.26
N GLU A 149 -17.55 -10.24 15.07
CA GLU A 149 -18.46 -9.17 14.68
C GLU A 149 -17.91 -8.30 13.54
N GLU A 150 -16.62 -7.91 13.61
CA GLU A 150 -16.01 -7.12 12.54
C GLU A 150 -15.86 -7.96 11.26
N THR A 151 -15.39 -9.22 11.36
CA THR A 151 -15.34 -10.12 10.21
C THR A 151 -16.68 -10.22 9.50
N TYR A 152 -17.77 -10.47 10.23
CA TYR A 152 -19.11 -10.55 9.64
C TYR A 152 -19.53 -9.21 8.98
N LYS A 153 -19.30 -8.08 9.66
CA LYS A 153 -19.62 -6.74 9.14
C LYS A 153 -18.83 -6.44 7.86
N ASP A 154 -17.56 -6.80 7.83
CA ASP A 154 -16.70 -6.56 6.68
C ASP A 154 -17.18 -7.33 5.44
N PHE A 155 -17.61 -8.58 5.61
CA PHE A 155 -18.25 -9.34 4.54
C PHE A 155 -19.54 -8.68 4.05
N VAL A 156 -20.41 -8.27 4.97
CA VAL A 156 -21.69 -7.62 4.63
C VAL A 156 -21.46 -6.31 3.89
N ARG A 157 -20.56 -5.46 4.41
CA ARG A 157 -20.18 -4.17 3.78
C ARG A 157 -19.43 -4.35 2.48
N GLY A 158 -18.66 -5.42 2.36
CA GLY A 158 -17.96 -5.79 1.13
C GLY A 158 -18.85 -6.45 0.08
N GLY A 159 -20.19 -6.48 0.28
CA GLY A 159 -21.14 -6.93 -0.73
C GLY A 159 -21.45 -8.42 -0.74
N ALA A 160 -21.10 -9.19 0.32
CA ALA A 160 -21.34 -10.63 0.36
C ALA A 160 -22.83 -11.01 0.25
N ASN A 161 -23.74 -10.12 0.64
CA ASN A 161 -25.19 -10.30 0.55
C ASN A 161 -25.81 -9.88 -0.79
N LEU A 162 -25.01 -9.32 -1.70
CA LEU A 162 -25.50 -8.80 -2.98
C LEU A 162 -25.87 -9.95 -3.95
N SER A 163 -26.72 -9.62 -4.92
CA SER A 163 -26.98 -10.51 -6.05
C SER A 163 -25.70 -10.75 -6.87
N ALA A 164 -25.64 -11.85 -7.61
CA ALA A 164 -24.50 -12.15 -8.48
C ALA A 164 -24.28 -11.04 -9.55
N GLU A 165 -25.35 -10.37 -10.01
CA GLU A 165 -25.27 -9.24 -10.94
C GLU A 165 -24.62 -8.04 -10.27
N ASP A 166 -25.04 -7.69 -9.04
CA ASP A 166 -24.50 -6.55 -8.31
C ASP A 166 -23.06 -6.82 -7.82
N GLN A 167 -22.74 -8.05 -7.43
CA GLN A 167 -21.36 -8.44 -7.16
C GLN A 167 -20.44 -8.27 -8.37
N ALA A 168 -20.92 -8.56 -9.59
CA ALA A 168 -20.15 -8.33 -10.80
C ALA A 168 -19.89 -6.83 -11.04
N LYS A 169 -20.90 -5.98 -10.84
CA LYS A 169 -20.76 -4.52 -10.91
C LYS A 169 -19.77 -4.00 -9.85
N LEU A 170 -19.89 -4.50 -8.61
CA LEU A 170 -18.99 -4.13 -7.52
C LEU A 170 -17.52 -4.46 -7.83
N ARG A 171 -17.24 -5.64 -8.39
CA ARG A 171 -15.90 -6.03 -8.84
C ARG A 171 -15.31 -5.05 -9.87
N GLU A 172 -16.11 -4.61 -10.83
CA GLU A 172 -15.68 -3.63 -11.83
C GLU A 172 -15.37 -2.28 -11.18
N LEU A 173 -16.22 -1.83 -10.25
CA LEU A 173 -16.04 -0.59 -9.49
C LEU A 173 -14.79 -0.66 -8.61
N ASN A 174 -14.58 -1.74 -7.86
CA ASN A 174 -13.39 -1.95 -7.01
C ASN A 174 -12.09 -1.89 -7.83
N SER A 175 -12.05 -2.58 -8.96
CA SER A 175 -10.91 -2.54 -9.87
C SER A 175 -10.65 -1.12 -10.40
N LYS A 176 -11.70 -0.40 -10.80
CA LYS A 176 -11.61 1.00 -11.27
C LYS A 176 -11.13 1.93 -10.16
N ILE A 177 -11.70 1.82 -8.96
CA ILE A 177 -11.35 2.63 -7.79
C ILE A 177 -9.88 2.43 -7.43
N SER A 178 -9.40 1.18 -7.36
CA SER A 178 -8.02 0.87 -7.01
C SER A 178 -7.02 1.53 -7.99
N MET A 179 -7.32 1.51 -9.28
CA MET A 179 -6.48 2.14 -10.31
C MET A 179 -6.54 3.66 -10.27
N LEU A 180 -7.71 4.25 -10.00
CA LEU A 180 -7.85 5.70 -9.87
C LEU A 180 -7.12 6.24 -8.65
N GLN A 181 -7.20 5.55 -7.49
CA GLN A 181 -6.45 5.91 -6.29
C GLN A 181 -4.94 5.84 -6.50
N LEU A 182 -4.46 4.80 -7.18
CA LEU A 182 -3.04 4.66 -7.52
C LEU A 182 -2.59 5.79 -8.46
N THR A 183 -3.37 6.09 -9.50
CA THR A 183 -3.09 7.17 -10.45
C THR A 183 -3.03 8.52 -9.74
N PHE A 184 -4.01 8.80 -8.88
CA PHE A 184 -4.03 10.03 -8.07
C PHE A 184 -2.73 10.20 -7.26
N GLY A 185 -2.31 9.15 -6.54
CA GLY A 185 -1.10 9.18 -5.72
C GLY A 185 0.17 9.40 -6.55
N GLN A 186 0.28 8.71 -7.69
CA GLN A 186 1.43 8.85 -8.60
C GLN A 186 1.51 10.23 -9.24
N ASN A 187 0.39 10.83 -9.65
CA ASN A 187 0.34 12.19 -10.17
C ASN A 187 0.76 13.21 -9.11
N MET A 188 0.24 13.07 -7.87
CA MET A 188 0.65 13.91 -6.74
C MET A 188 2.14 13.83 -6.46
N LEU A 189 2.73 12.64 -6.52
CA LEU A 189 4.17 12.44 -6.31
C LEU A 189 4.99 13.10 -7.41
N LYS A 190 4.61 12.93 -8.67
CA LYS A 190 5.28 13.56 -9.82
C LYS A 190 5.29 15.08 -9.73
N GLU A 191 4.15 15.70 -9.42
CA GLU A 191 4.04 17.14 -9.21
C GLU A 191 4.91 17.64 -8.04
N THR A 192 4.91 16.86 -6.93
CA THR A 192 5.75 17.17 -5.76
C THR A 192 7.24 17.18 -6.13
N ASN A 193 7.69 16.21 -6.94
CA ASN A 193 9.09 16.06 -7.33
C ASN A 193 9.51 17.01 -8.46
N ALA A 194 8.58 17.42 -9.31
CA ALA A 194 8.88 18.30 -10.43
C ALA A 194 9.13 19.76 -10.02
N PHE A 195 8.48 20.22 -8.95
CA PHE A 195 8.56 21.61 -8.53
C PHE A 195 9.90 21.93 -7.85
N LYS A 196 10.48 23.07 -8.25
CA LYS A 196 11.66 23.66 -7.62
C LYS A 196 11.49 25.17 -7.50
N LEU A 197 11.54 25.69 -6.28
CA LEU A 197 11.74 27.13 -6.05
C LEU A 197 13.24 27.38 -5.95
N VAL A 198 13.80 28.02 -6.98
CA VAL A 198 15.24 28.36 -7.03
C VAL A 198 15.41 29.79 -6.52
N ILE A 199 16.25 29.94 -5.52
CA ILE A 199 16.67 31.24 -4.98
C ILE A 199 18.13 31.44 -5.34
N ASP A 200 18.49 32.61 -5.89
CA ASP A 200 19.86 33.00 -6.32
C ASP A 200 20.42 34.19 -5.52
N LYS A 201 19.61 34.82 -4.66
CA LYS A 201 20.01 35.95 -3.84
C LYS A 201 19.97 35.60 -2.36
N GLN A 202 21.07 35.84 -1.65
CA GLN A 202 21.15 35.54 -0.22
C GLN A 202 20.12 36.33 0.61
N GLU A 203 19.77 37.56 0.19
CA GLU A 203 18.75 38.39 0.85
C GLU A 203 17.34 37.79 0.85
N ASP A 204 17.08 36.87 -0.06
CA ASP A 204 15.79 36.20 -0.15
C ASP A 204 15.66 34.98 0.79
N LEU A 205 16.74 34.64 1.50
CA LEU A 205 16.77 33.61 2.53
C LEU A 205 16.39 34.14 3.93
N SER A 206 16.08 35.43 4.05
CA SER A 206 15.74 36.06 5.32
C SER A 206 14.64 35.30 6.07
N GLY A 207 14.87 35.10 7.37
CA GLY A 207 13.97 34.37 8.28
C GLY A 207 14.11 32.84 8.27
N LEU A 208 14.77 32.26 7.26
CA LEU A 208 14.92 30.81 7.16
C LEU A 208 15.97 30.28 8.14
N PRO A 209 15.72 29.11 8.79
CA PRO A 209 16.71 28.44 9.64
C PRO A 209 17.96 28.02 8.84
N GLU A 210 19.13 28.08 9.49
CA GLU A 210 20.43 27.73 8.86
C GLU A 210 20.43 26.28 8.30
N THR A 211 19.83 25.34 9.03
CA THR A 211 19.73 23.94 8.57
C THR A 211 18.90 23.79 7.31
N LEU A 212 17.82 24.57 7.18
CA LEU A 212 16.99 24.58 5.97
C LEU A 212 17.75 25.18 4.79
N ILE A 213 18.51 26.27 5.02
CA ILE A 213 19.36 26.91 4.00
C ILE A 213 20.46 25.95 3.54
N ALA A 214 21.11 25.23 4.47
CA ALA A 214 22.14 24.26 4.12
C ALA A 214 21.58 23.09 3.29
N ASN A 215 20.40 22.57 3.64
CA ASN A 215 19.73 21.52 2.89
C ASN A 215 19.33 22.01 1.47
N ALA A 216 18.86 23.25 1.36
CA ALA A 216 18.51 23.85 0.07
C ALA A 216 19.74 24.08 -0.82
N ALA A 217 20.91 24.44 -0.23
CA ALA A 217 22.16 24.55 -0.95
C ALA A 217 22.65 23.18 -1.47
N GLN A 218 22.52 22.12 -0.64
CA GLN A 218 22.83 20.77 -1.07
C GLN A 218 21.90 20.30 -2.20
N ALA A 219 20.59 20.53 -2.09
CA ALA A 219 19.62 20.22 -3.13
C ALA A 219 19.90 20.98 -4.45
N ALA A 220 20.39 22.22 -4.36
CA ALA A 220 20.83 22.97 -5.53
C ALA A 220 22.07 22.35 -6.19
N LYS A 221 23.06 21.93 -5.39
CA LYS A 221 24.24 21.22 -5.88
C LYS A 221 23.89 19.93 -6.58
N ASP A 222 23.02 19.11 -5.97
CA ASP A 222 22.53 17.84 -6.53
C ASP A 222 21.76 18.06 -7.85
N ALA A 223 21.13 19.22 -8.00
CA ALA A 223 20.45 19.64 -9.22
C ALA A 223 21.35 20.35 -10.25
N GLY A 224 22.66 20.41 -10.03
CA GLY A 224 23.62 21.10 -10.92
C GLY A 224 23.52 22.64 -10.89
N MET A 225 22.97 23.23 -9.83
CA MET A 225 22.74 24.64 -9.63
C MET A 225 23.61 25.19 -8.48
N GLU A 226 24.90 24.88 -8.48
CA GLU A 226 25.82 25.29 -7.42
C GLU A 226 25.83 26.84 -7.23
N GLY A 227 25.86 27.28 -5.99
CA GLY A 227 25.79 28.72 -5.64
C GLY A 227 24.35 29.26 -5.50
N LYS A 228 23.34 28.42 -5.68
CA LYS A 228 21.93 28.74 -5.45
C LYS A 228 21.34 27.90 -4.32
N TRP A 229 20.06 28.11 -4.04
CA TRP A 229 19.28 27.33 -3.08
C TRP A 229 18.00 26.81 -3.75
N VAL A 230 17.74 25.50 -3.61
CA VAL A 230 16.56 24.85 -4.17
C VAL A 230 15.65 24.36 -3.05
N PHE A 231 14.43 24.88 -3.01
CA PHE A 231 13.37 24.44 -2.12
C PHE A 231 12.34 23.64 -2.92
N THR A 232 11.86 22.55 -2.33
CA THR A 232 10.94 21.61 -2.97
C THR A 232 9.60 21.55 -2.25
N LEU A 233 8.60 20.83 -2.80
CA LEU A 233 7.33 20.61 -2.14
C LEU A 233 7.34 19.43 -1.16
N GLN A 234 8.49 18.82 -0.91
CA GLN A 234 8.64 17.82 0.14
C GLN A 234 8.45 18.47 1.52
N ASN A 235 7.73 17.78 2.42
CA ASN A 235 7.36 18.36 3.73
C ASN A 235 8.52 18.97 4.53
N PRO A 236 9.72 18.35 4.59
CA PRO A 236 10.87 18.97 5.29
C PRO A 236 11.38 20.27 4.67
N SER A 237 11.01 20.57 3.43
CA SER A 237 11.38 21.81 2.72
C SER A 237 10.24 22.83 2.75
N VAL A 238 9.03 22.46 2.30
CA VAL A 238 7.90 23.38 2.14
C VAL A 238 7.38 23.91 3.47
N MET A 239 7.19 23.06 4.47
CA MET A 239 6.58 23.47 5.74
C MET A 239 7.41 24.49 6.50
N PRO A 240 8.72 24.27 6.76
CA PRO A 240 9.53 25.28 7.44
C PRO A 240 9.77 26.52 6.56
N PHE A 241 9.79 26.38 5.20
CA PHE A 241 9.85 27.56 4.33
C PHE A 241 8.63 28.48 4.53
N LEU A 242 7.42 27.91 4.53
CA LEU A 242 6.19 28.68 4.75
C LEU A 242 6.12 29.28 6.15
N GLN A 243 6.69 28.61 7.13
CA GLN A 243 6.66 29.04 8.54
C GLN A 243 7.63 30.17 8.83
N TYR A 244 8.84 30.14 8.26
CA TYR A 244 9.94 30.99 8.70
C TYR A 244 10.38 32.05 7.71
N SER A 245 10.18 31.87 6.38
CA SER A 245 10.64 32.86 5.41
C SER A 245 9.99 34.23 5.64
N ASP A 246 10.77 35.31 5.69
CA ASP A 246 10.27 36.69 5.77
C ASP A 246 9.66 37.14 4.42
N LYS A 247 10.04 36.50 3.31
CA LYS A 247 9.63 36.88 1.95
C LYS A 247 8.23 36.38 1.62
N ARG A 248 7.22 37.23 1.83
CA ARG A 248 5.83 36.91 1.59
C ARG A 248 5.56 36.38 0.18
N GLU A 249 6.16 37.00 -0.83
CA GLU A 249 5.96 36.61 -2.24
C GLU A 249 6.48 35.20 -2.54
N LEU A 250 7.59 34.82 -1.92
CA LEU A 250 8.17 33.48 -2.06
C LEU A 250 7.32 32.45 -1.29
N ARG A 251 6.77 32.81 -0.11
CA ARG A 251 5.80 31.96 0.60
C ARG A 251 4.53 31.76 -0.22
N GLU A 252 3.99 32.80 -0.83
CA GLU A 252 2.81 32.71 -1.70
C GLU A 252 3.07 31.78 -2.89
N LYS A 253 4.21 31.91 -3.54
CA LYS A 253 4.63 31.05 -4.65
C LYS A 253 4.73 29.58 -4.22
N MET A 254 5.37 29.33 -3.09
CA MET A 254 5.53 27.99 -2.51
C MET A 254 4.18 27.40 -2.10
N PHE A 255 3.33 28.21 -1.44
CA PHE A 255 1.99 27.80 -1.01
C PHE A 255 1.10 27.44 -2.20
N ASN A 256 1.03 28.30 -3.21
CA ASN A 256 0.23 28.05 -4.41
C ASN A 256 0.71 26.79 -5.14
N ALA A 257 2.01 26.57 -5.24
CA ALA A 257 2.55 25.35 -5.82
C ALA A 257 2.16 24.11 -5.01
N TYR A 258 2.18 24.20 -3.68
CA TYR A 258 1.85 23.10 -2.79
C TYR A 258 0.37 22.68 -2.84
N ILE A 259 -0.55 23.67 -2.78
CA ILE A 259 -1.99 23.40 -2.77
C ILE A 259 -2.55 23.02 -4.14
N ASN A 260 -1.87 23.39 -5.22
CA ASN A 260 -2.31 23.11 -6.60
C ASN A 260 -1.64 21.84 -7.20
N ARG A 261 -0.96 21.03 -6.41
CA ARG A 261 -0.45 19.75 -6.91
C ARG A 261 -1.58 18.89 -7.46
N GLY A 262 -1.41 18.36 -8.66
CA GLY A 262 -2.46 17.62 -9.38
C GLY A 262 -3.62 18.48 -9.89
N ASN A 263 -3.44 19.81 -9.96
CA ASN A 263 -4.45 20.76 -10.44
C ASN A 263 -3.85 21.83 -11.39
N ASN A 264 -2.91 21.42 -12.23
CA ASN A 264 -2.14 22.33 -13.07
C ASN A 264 -2.46 22.22 -14.58
N ASN A 265 -3.51 21.51 -14.97
CA ASN A 265 -3.90 21.26 -16.37
C ASN A 265 -2.76 20.67 -17.22
N ASN A 266 -1.96 19.80 -16.64
CA ASN A 266 -0.88 19.07 -17.29
C ASN A 266 -1.15 17.55 -17.24
N GLU A 267 -0.17 16.73 -17.66
CA GLU A 267 -0.26 15.27 -17.68
C GLU A 267 -0.44 14.62 -16.28
N ASN A 268 -0.20 15.37 -15.20
CA ASN A 268 -0.39 14.91 -13.82
C ASN A 268 -1.65 15.50 -13.16
N ASP A 269 -2.55 16.09 -13.96
CA ASP A 269 -3.79 16.68 -13.44
C ASP A 269 -4.74 15.60 -12.93
N ASN A 270 -5.25 15.79 -11.71
CA ASN A 270 -6.10 14.82 -11.03
C ASN A 270 -7.61 15.17 -11.08
N LYS A 271 -8.03 16.26 -11.75
CA LYS A 271 -9.45 16.66 -11.78
C LYS A 271 -10.34 15.57 -12.35
N GLU A 272 -9.95 14.99 -13.48
CA GLU A 272 -10.69 13.90 -14.11
C GLU A 272 -10.63 12.62 -13.24
N VAL A 273 -9.46 12.32 -12.67
CA VAL A 273 -9.27 11.18 -11.76
C VAL A 273 -10.19 11.29 -10.54
N VAL A 274 -10.29 12.48 -9.94
CA VAL A 274 -11.18 12.74 -8.79
C VAL A 274 -12.64 12.62 -9.20
N ARG A 275 -13.05 13.21 -10.33
CA ARG A 275 -14.41 13.07 -10.86
C ARG A 275 -14.80 11.61 -11.04
N ASP A 276 -13.94 10.84 -11.67
CA ASP A 276 -14.19 9.43 -11.97
C ASP A 276 -14.17 8.57 -10.70
N LEU A 277 -13.30 8.92 -9.73
CA LEU A 277 -13.25 8.25 -8.42
C LEU A 277 -14.54 8.50 -7.63
N VAL A 278 -15.04 9.75 -7.59
CA VAL A 278 -16.30 10.09 -6.92
C VAL A 278 -17.48 9.39 -7.58
N ALA A 279 -17.54 9.37 -8.91
CA ALA A 279 -18.57 8.65 -9.65
C ALA A 279 -18.54 7.13 -9.39
N ALA A 280 -17.34 6.54 -9.30
CA ALA A 280 -17.20 5.11 -9.01
C ALA A 280 -17.62 4.79 -7.55
N ARG A 281 -17.25 5.65 -6.58
CA ARG A 281 -17.69 5.51 -5.18
C ARG A 281 -19.19 5.69 -5.00
N PHE A 282 -19.80 6.61 -5.76
CA PHE A 282 -21.25 6.76 -5.76
C PHE A 282 -21.93 5.50 -6.33
N GLY A 283 -21.43 4.96 -7.44
CA GLY A 283 -21.93 3.70 -7.99
C GLY A 283 -21.76 2.50 -7.04
N GLU A 284 -20.68 2.46 -6.27
CA GLU A 284 -20.48 1.47 -5.21
C GLU A 284 -21.59 1.58 -4.14
N SER A 285 -21.87 2.79 -3.64
CA SER A 285 -22.91 2.98 -2.63
C SER A 285 -24.34 2.72 -3.16
N GLU A 286 -24.61 2.92 -4.46
CA GLU A 286 -25.89 2.52 -5.06
C GLU A 286 -26.04 0.98 -5.13
N VAL A 287 -24.96 0.26 -5.35
CA VAL A 287 -24.95 -1.21 -5.39
C VAL A 287 -25.08 -1.80 -4.00
N ASP A 288 -24.32 -1.27 -3.02
CA ASP A 288 -24.27 -1.80 -1.64
C ASP A 288 -25.45 -1.34 -0.77
N GLY A 289 -26.17 -0.29 -1.20
CA GLY A 289 -27.29 0.29 -0.45
C GLY A 289 -26.85 1.04 0.83
N LEU A 290 -25.60 1.53 0.86
CA LEU A 290 -24.97 2.27 1.96
C LEU A 290 -24.99 3.79 1.71
#